data_e3c4c0a690080770442f0c028ac5732a
#
_entry.id   e3c4c0a690080770442f0c028ac5732a
#
_cell.length_a   1.000
_cell.length_b   1.000
_cell.length_c   1.000
_cell.angle_alpha   90.00
_cell.angle_beta   90.00
_cell.angle_gamma   90.00
#
_symmetry.space_group_name_H-M   'P 1'
#
loop_
_entity.id
_entity.type
_entity.pdbx_description
1 polymer ?
#
loop_
_entity_poly.entity_id
_entity_poly.type
_entity_poly.pdbx_seq_one_letter_code
_entity_poly.pdbx_strand_id
1 'polypeptide(L)'
;GHAYCRQGGLEILTDVGFWDAPPRIAGEALELLAAPNCPSGAMDLVIAPDQMILQIHESIGHPLELDRILGDERNYAGRSFVTLDMFGRYQYGSPLLNVTFDPTRPEQLASYGFDDDGQPAARADVIRAGLLLRPLGSGGSQARAGQLDAEIDGVANARATSWNRPPIDRMANLNLEPGDQTLAALIGAVEHGVYVETNCSWSIDDSRNKFQFGCERGRRIEHGTLREVVKNSNYRGVSATFWRSLAGVGGPATLEVLGTPWCGKGEPNQVIRVGHASPPCLFRGVEVFGGAEKD
;
A
#
# COMPACT_ATOMS: atom_id res chain seq x y z
N GLY A 1 -17.57 -0.36 -3.25
CA GLY A 1 -17.60 1.07 -2.90
C GLY A 1 -16.23 1.71 -2.95
N HIS A 2 -16.17 3.04 -3.09
CA HIS A 2 -14.91 3.77 -3.10
C HIS A 2 -14.80 4.65 -1.84
N ALA A 3 -13.64 4.64 -1.19
CA ALA A 3 -13.37 5.46 -0.01
C ALA A 3 -12.19 6.39 -0.28
N TYR A 4 -12.39 7.67 -0.04
CA TYR A 4 -11.36 8.69 -0.17
C TYR A 4 -10.98 9.21 1.22
N CYS A 5 -9.68 9.22 1.53
CA CYS A 5 -9.15 9.69 2.79
C CYS A 5 -8.01 10.67 2.52
N ARG A 6 -8.31 11.97 2.50
CA ARG A 6 -7.33 13.05 2.34
C ARG A 6 -7.72 14.28 3.15
N GLN A 7 -6.81 15.21 3.34
CA GLN A 7 -7.09 16.49 3.98
C GLN A 7 -7.75 17.46 3.00
N GLY A 8 -8.70 18.22 3.49
CA GLY A 8 -9.41 19.27 2.74
C GLY A 8 -10.74 19.61 3.38
N GLY A 9 -11.53 20.39 2.67
CA GLY A 9 -12.88 20.79 3.04
C GLY A 9 -13.94 20.15 2.13
N LEU A 10 -15.04 20.85 1.93
CA LEU A 10 -16.17 20.39 1.10
C LEU A 10 -15.82 20.27 -0.39
N GLU A 11 -14.78 20.95 -0.85
CA GLU A 11 -14.28 20.85 -2.24
C GLU A 11 -13.90 19.40 -2.62
N ILE A 12 -13.47 18.59 -1.64
CA ILE A 12 -13.15 17.18 -1.87
C ILE A 12 -14.34 16.41 -2.46
N LEU A 13 -15.57 16.72 -2.04
CA LEU A 13 -16.76 16.07 -2.58
C LEU A 13 -16.93 16.30 -4.09
N THR A 14 -16.55 17.49 -4.54
CA THR A 14 -16.55 17.83 -5.97
C THR A 14 -15.39 17.17 -6.69
N ASP A 15 -14.19 17.25 -6.14
CA ASP A 15 -12.97 16.70 -6.74
C ASP A 15 -13.03 15.18 -6.96
N VAL A 16 -13.67 14.45 -6.03
CA VAL A 16 -13.85 12.99 -6.14
C VAL A 16 -15.12 12.59 -6.91
N GLY A 17 -15.87 13.56 -7.45
CA GLY A 17 -17.10 13.29 -8.19
C GLY A 17 -18.21 12.67 -7.34
N PHE A 18 -18.28 12.99 -6.03
CA PHE A 18 -19.23 12.38 -5.10
C PHE A 18 -20.68 12.50 -5.55
N TRP A 19 -21.05 13.66 -6.10
CA TRP A 19 -22.43 13.95 -6.51
C TRP A 19 -22.88 13.16 -7.75
N ASP A 20 -21.93 12.80 -8.63
CA ASP A 20 -22.17 12.08 -9.87
C ASP A 20 -21.92 10.57 -9.76
N ALA A 21 -21.34 10.13 -8.64
CA ALA A 21 -20.97 8.74 -8.41
C ALA A 21 -22.17 7.75 -8.23
N PRO A 22 -23.31 8.12 -7.59
CA PRO A 22 -24.33 7.15 -7.21
C PRO A 22 -24.90 6.32 -8.37
N PRO A 23 -25.23 6.84 -9.55
CA PRO A 23 -25.70 6.02 -10.68
C PRO A 23 -24.65 5.00 -11.15
N ARG A 24 -23.38 5.41 -11.22
CA ARG A 24 -22.27 4.54 -11.60
C ARG A 24 -22.09 3.41 -10.59
N ILE A 25 -22.03 3.73 -9.29
CA ILE A 25 -21.85 2.75 -8.21
C ILE A 25 -23.02 1.75 -8.18
N ALA A 26 -24.25 2.21 -8.39
CA ALA A 26 -25.42 1.33 -8.48
C ALA A 26 -25.32 0.37 -9.68
N GLY A 27 -24.87 0.87 -10.83
CA GLY A 27 -24.60 0.05 -12.03
C GLY A 27 -23.53 -1.02 -11.77
N GLU A 28 -22.41 -0.64 -11.17
CA GLU A 28 -21.31 -1.55 -10.80
C GLU A 28 -21.76 -2.65 -9.81
N ALA A 29 -22.61 -2.29 -8.84
CA ALA A 29 -23.19 -3.26 -7.92
C ALA A 29 -24.10 -4.28 -8.62
N LEU A 30 -24.91 -3.84 -9.57
CA LEU A 30 -25.76 -4.73 -10.38
C LEU A 30 -24.92 -5.65 -11.28
N GLU A 31 -23.85 -5.15 -11.89
CA GLU A 31 -22.92 -5.97 -12.67
C GLU A 31 -22.30 -7.08 -11.81
N LEU A 32 -21.87 -6.76 -10.58
CA LEU A 32 -21.27 -7.72 -9.66
C LEU A 32 -22.23 -8.84 -9.24
N LEU A 33 -23.52 -8.59 -9.12
CA LEU A 33 -24.51 -9.63 -8.81
C LEU A 33 -24.53 -10.74 -9.87
N ALA A 34 -24.40 -10.36 -11.14
CA ALA A 34 -24.45 -11.30 -12.28
C ALA A 34 -23.06 -11.79 -12.71
N ALA A 35 -21.97 -11.19 -12.18
CA ALA A 35 -20.61 -11.49 -12.61
C ALA A 35 -20.20 -12.93 -12.28
N PRO A 36 -19.44 -13.60 -13.16
CA PRO A 36 -18.80 -14.88 -12.85
C PRO A 36 -17.67 -14.68 -11.80
N ASN A 37 -17.25 -15.78 -11.19
CA ASN A 37 -16.06 -15.75 -10.32
C ASN A 37 -14.80 -15.42 -11.13
N CYS A 38 -13.87 -14.73 -10.48
CA CYS A 38 -12.54 -14.49 -11.02
C CYS A 38 -11.86 -15.82 -11.36
N PRO A 39 -11.16 -15.96 -12.49
CA PRO A 39 -10.41 -17.16 -12.81
C PRO A 39 -9.28 -17.37 -11.80
N SER A 40 -8.84 -18.63 -11.65
CA SER A 40 -7.74 -18.99 -10.75
C SER A 40 -6.52 -19.42 -11.54
N GLY A 41 -5.33 -18.99 -11.09
CA GLY A 41 -4.04 -19.36 -11.69
C GLY A 41 -2.99 -18.24 -11.56
N ALA A 42 -1.79 -18.54 -12.02
CA ALA A 42 -0.76 -17.52 -12.19
C ALA A 42 -1.05 -16.69 -13.44
N MET A 43 -1.23 -15.38 -13.26
CA MET A 43 -1.53 -14.45 -14.35
C MET A 43 -1.04 -13.04 -14.05
N ASP A 44 -1.10 -12.17 -15.03
CA ASP A 44 -0.76 -10.77 -14.84
C ASP A 44 -1.86 -10.05 -14.06
N LEU A 45 -1.43 -9.14 -13.17
CA LEU A 45 -2.34 -8.41 -12.30
C LEU A 45 -2.10 -6.91 -12.44
N VAL A 46 -3.12 -6.17 -12.86
CA VAL A 46 -3.13 -4.70 -12.79
C VAL A 46 -3.94 -4.29 -11.57
N ILE A 47 -3.32 -3.55 -10.67
CA ILE A 47 -3.94 -3.12 -9.40
C ILE A 47 -4.25 -1.64 -9.47
N ALA A 48 -5.49 -1.27 -9.20
CA ALA A 48 -5.95 0.12 -9.10
C ALA A 48 -5.34 0.85 -7.90
N PRO A 49 -5.27 2.19 -7.91
CA PRO A 49 -4.68 2.98 -6.83
C PRO A 49 -5.30 2.70 -5.46
N ASP A 50 -6.61 2.53 -5.37
CA ASP A 50 -7.35 2.30 -4.13
C ASP A 50 -7.04 0.94 -3.47
N GLN A 51 -6.69 -0.08 -4.27
CA GLN A 51 -6.17 -1.35 -3.77
C GLN A 51 -4.66 -1.28 -3.52
N MET A 52 -3.90 -0.51 -4.32
CA MET A 52 -2.46 -0.34 -4.13
C MET A 52 -2.11 0.26 -2.78
N ILE A 53 -2.93 1.17 -2.24
CA ILE A 53 -2.65 1.78 -0.92
C ILE A 53 -2.55 0.73 0.18
N LEU A 54 -3.41 -0.29 0.19
CA LEU A 54 -3.34 -1.35 1.19
C LEU A 54 -2.17 -2.31 0.91
N GLN A 55 -1.86 -2.56 -0.35
CA GLN A 55 -0.67 -3.33 -0.73
C GLN A 55 0.61 -2.67 -0.21
N ILE A 56 0.75 -1.34 -0.35
CA ILE A 56 1.87 -0.56 0.17
C ILE A 56 1.86 -0.60 1.71
N HIS A 57 0.71 -0.35 2.33
CA HIS A 57 0.53 -0.28 3.76
C HIS A 57 1.02 -1.54 4.48
N GLU A 58 0.53 -2.70 4.02
CA GLU A 58 0.78 -3.98 4.69
C GLU A 58 2.13 -4.60 4.31
N SER A 59 2.56 -4.50 3.04
CA SER A 59 3.75 -5.22 2.58
C SER A 59 5.00 -4.35 2.40
N ILE A 60 4.92 -3.03 2.63
CA ILE A 60 6.06 -2.11 2.71
C ILE A 60 6.02 -1.35 4.05
N GLY A 61 4.93 -0.68 4.36
CA GLY A 61 4.82 0.21 5.50
C GLY A 61 5.12 -0.50 6.82
N HIS A 62 4.27 -1.42 7.22
CA HIS A 62 4.43 -2.13 8.49
C HIS A 62 5.73 -2.94 8.63
N PRO A 63 6.22 -3.67 7.59
CA PRO A 63 7.51 -4.36 7.73
C PRO A 63 8.70 -3.42 7.90
N LEU A 64 8.61 -2.18 7.48
CA LEU A 64 9.72 -1.21 7.59
C LEU A 64 9.70 -0.36 8.87
N GLU A 65 8.70 -0.50 9.73
CA GLU A 65 8.70 0.14 11.06
C GLU A 65 9.84 -0.41 11.91
N LEU A 66 10.78 0.47 12.31
CA LEU A 66 12.06 0.06 12.92
C LEU A 66 11.87 -0.59 14.30
N ASP A 67 10.94 -0.09 15.11
CA ASP A 67 10.57 -0.71 16.38
C ASP A 67 10.06 -2.16 16.21
N ARG A 68 9.29 -2.43 15.12
CA ARG A 68 8.86 -3.78 14.76
C ARG A 68 10.06 -4.66 14.37
N ILE A 69 11.01 -4.13 13.59
CA ILE A 69 12.25 -4.83 13.22
C ILE A 69 13.06 -5.16 14.48
N LEU A 70 13.11 -4.24 15.44
CA LEU A 70 13.75 -4.43 16.73
C LEU A 70 12.98 -5.38 17.67
N GLY A 71 11.72 -5.69 17.36
CA GLY A 71 10.90 -6.71 18.03
C GLY A 71 9.95 -6.20 19.11
N ASP A 72 9.62 -4.91 19.14
CA ASP A 72 8.69 -4.33 20.13
C ASP A 72 7.25 -4.81 19.96
N GLU A 73 6.83 -5.08 18.72
CA GLU A 73 5.49 -5.57 18.40
C GLU A 73 5.31 -7.10 18.55
N ARG A 74 6.34 -7.79 19.02
CA ARG A 74 6.43 -9.27 19.03
C ARG A 74 5.24 -9.98 19.70
N ASN A 75 4.74 -9.40 20.76
CA ASN A 75 3.68 -10.03 21.57
C ASN A 75 2.27 -9.75 21.02
N TYR A 76 2.11 -8.70 20.20
CA TYR A 76 0.80 -8.26 19.73
C TYR A 76 0.61 -8.46 18.23
N ALA A 77 1.55 -7.99 17.41
CA ALA A 77 1.39 -7.90 15.97
C ALA A 77 2.57 -8.50 15.17
N GLY A 78 3.31 -9.41 15.80
CA GLY A 78 4.40 -10.15 15.17
C GLY A 78 5.68 -9.36 14.99
N ARG A 79 6.45 -9.73 13.97
CA ARG A 79 7.77 -9.19 13.65
C ARG A 79 7.77 -8.64 12.22
N SER A 80 8.94 -8.27 11.74
CA SER A 80 9.22 -8.04 10.33
C SER A 80 10.08 -9.17 9.76
N PHE A 81 9.90 -9.45 8.46
CA PHE A 81 10.87 -10.24 7.70
C PHE A 81 12.12 -9.41 7.33
N VAL A 82 12.02 -8.08 7.43
CA VAL A 82 13.13 -7.17 7.19
C VAL A 82 14.05 -7.16 8.39
N THR A 83 15.36 -7.16 8.13
CA THR A 83 16.44 -7.13 9.15
C THR A 83 17.33 -5.91 8.94
N LEU A 84 18.09 -5.52 9.97
CA LEU A 84 18.90 -4.30 9.96
C LEU A 84 19.97 -4.30 8.86
N ASP A 85 20.51 -5.46 8.51
CA ASP A 85 21.53 -5.63 7.47
C ASP A 85 21.01 -5.51 6.03
N MET A 86 19.70 -5.45 5.85
CA MET A 86 19.08 -5.28 4.53
C MET A 86 19.17 -3.84 4.01
N PHE A 87 19.23 -2.85 4.87
CA PHE A 87 19.26 -1.45 4.45
C PHE A 87 20.53 -1.12 3.65
N GLY A 88 20.34 -0.44 2.51
CA GLY A 88 21.39 -0.12 1.55
C GLY A 88 21.86 -1.29 0.67
N ARG A 89 21.31 -2.51 0.83
CA ARG A 89 21.79 -3.72 0.13
C ARG A 89 20.69 -4.56 -0.50
N TYR A 90 19.51 -4.59 0.13
CA TYR A 90 18.45 -5.51 -0.28
C TYR A 90 17.62 -4.95 -1.43
N GLN A 91 17.56 -5.69 -2.53
CA GLN A 91 16.66 -5.41 -3.65
C GLN A 91 15.25 -5.85 -3.26
N TYR A 92 14.47 -4.91 -2.74
CA TYR A 92 13.10 -5.13 -2.26
C TYR A 92 12.12 -5.40 -3.40
N GLY A 93 12.25 -4.64 -4.48
CA GLY A 93 11.38 -4.72 -5.65
C GLY A 93 12.13 -4.60 -6.97
N SER A 94 11.39 -4.54 -8.07
CA SER A 94 11.96 -4.25 -9.38
C SER A 94 12.54 -2.83 -9.43
N PRO A 95 13.39 -2.49 -10.40
CA PRO A 95 13.92 -1.12 -10.56
C PRO A 95 12.86 -0.04 -10.75
N LEU A 96 11.61 -0.41 -11.05
CA LEU A 96 10.49 0.53 -11.17
C LEU A 96 9.94 0.96 -9.81
N LEU A 97 10.25 0.25 -8.73
CA LEU A 97 9.72 0.53 -7.40
C LEU A 97 10.45 1.70 -6.76
N ASN A 98 9.75 2.82 -6.61
CA ASN A 98 10.20 3.98 -5.85
C ASN A 98 9.15 4.33 -4.80
N VAL A 99 9.54 4.31 -3.53
CA VAL A 99 8.64 4.58 -2.40
C VAL A 99 9.22 5.68 -1.54
N THR A 100 8.39 6.68 -1.23
CA THR A 100 8.76 7.81 -0.39
C THR A 100 7.92 7.88 0.87
N PHE A 101 8.55 8.33 1.95
CA PHE A 101 7.90 8.85 3.13
C PHE A 101 7.86 10.38 3.00
N ASP A 102 6.67 10.98 3.00
CA ASP A 102 6.54 12.43 2.82
C ASP A 102 5.40 13.03 3.66
N PRO A 103 5.67 13.38 4.93
CA PRO A 103 4.68 14.03 5.80
C PRO A 103 4.47 15.51 5.47
N THR A 104 5.08 16.03 4.41
CA THR A 104 4.97 17.47 4.05
C THR A 104 3.89 17.75 2.99
N ARG A 105 3.28 16.71 2.40
CA ARG A 105 2.23 16.87 1.37
C ARG A 105 0.90 17.26 1.99
N PRO A 106 0.43 18.50 1.82
CA PRO A 106 -0.70 19.04 2.58
C PRO A 106 -2.03 18.32 2.31
N GLU A 107 -2.20 17.77 1.13
CA GLU A 107 -3.41 17.05 0.73
C GLU A 107 -3.53 15.65 1.34
N GLN A 108 -2.46 15.09 1.88
CA GLN A 108 -2.45 13.76 2.45
C GLN A 108 -2.90 13.75 3.91
N LEU A 109 -3.52 12.64 4.33
CA LEU A 109 -4.23 12.52 5.61
C LEU A 109 -3.32 12.60 6.84
N ALA A 110 -2.03 12.31 6.70
CA ALA A 110 -1.07 12.23 7.80
C ALA A 110 0.09 13.23 7.65
N SER A 111 -0.22 14.47 7.25
CA SER A 111 0.78 15.53 7.11
C SER A 111 0.93 16.33 8.39
N TYR A 112 2.18 16.69 8.70
CA TYR A 112 2.56 17.47 9.88
C TYR A 112 3.89 18.21 9.63
N GLY A 113 4.19 19.22 10.46
CA GLY A 113 5.47 19.94 10.43
C GLY A 113 6.55 19.31 11.29
N PHE A 114 6.16 18.59 12.34
CA PHE A 114 7.03 17.87 13.28
C PHE A 114 6.34 16.59 13.69
N ASP A 115 7.11 15.53 13.94
CA ASP A 115 6.58 14.35 14.62
C ASP A 115 6.40 14.58 16.13
N ASP A 116 5.86 13.60 16.84
CA ASP A 116 5.55 13.76 18.27
C ASP A 116 6.79 13.73 19.18
N ASP A 117 7.98 13.43 18.65
CA ASP A 117 9.29 13.60 19.29
C ASP A 117 9.94 14.95 18.96
N GLY A 118 9.27 15.80 18.14
CA GLY A 118 9.75 17.11 17.75
C GLY A 118 10.75 17.10 16.58
N GLN A 119 10.89 15.99 15.87
CA GLN A 119 11.73 15.93 14.67
C GLN A 119 11.03 16.62 13.49
N PRO A 120 11.72 17.53 12.75
CA PRO A 120 11.15 18.18 11.58
C PRO A 120 10.73 17.17 10.50
N ALA A 121 9.53 17.37 9.97
CA ALA A 121 9.04 16.59 8.85
C ALA A 121 9.85 16.85 7.58
N ALA A 122 10.26 15.79 6.91
CA ALA A 122 10.99 15.87 5.65
C ALA A 122 10.63 14.70 4.74
N ARG A 123 10.63 14.97 3.42
CA ARG A 123 10.53 13.90 2.43
C ARG A 123 11.81 13.06 2.43
N ALA A 124 11.64 11.75 2.41
CA ALA A 124 12.74 10.79 2.33
C ALA A 124 12.41 9.64 1.39
N ASP A 125 13.41 9.18 0.63
CA ASP A 125 13.25 7.94 -0.14
C ASP A 125 13.44 6.73 0.79
N VAL A 126 12.46 5.87 0.81
CA VAL A 126 12.46 4.60 1.57
C VAL A 126 12.97 3.47 0.70
N ILE A 127 12.47 3.42 -0.54
CA ILE A 127 12.94 2.52 -1.59
C ILE A 127 13.21 3.36 -2.85
N ARG A 128 14.35 3.17 -3.49
CA ARG A 128 14.69 3.83 -4.76
C ARG A 128 15.21 2.81 -5.75
N ALA A 129 14.67 2.78 -6.95
CA ALA A 129 14.98 1.80 -7.98
C ALA A 129 14.96 0.35 -7.44
N GLY A 130 14.00 0.06 -6.56
CA GLY A 130 13.84 -1.22 -5.89
C GLY A 130 14.80 -1.49 -4.72
N LEU A 131 15.83 -0.69 -4.53
CA LEU A 131 16.78 -0.85 -3.41
C LEU A 131 16.18 -0.27 -2.12
N LEU A 132 16.15 -1.08 -1.06
CA LEU A 132 15.74 -0.66 0.28
C LEU A 132 16.80 0.24 0.90
N LEU A 133 16.47 1.52 1.17
CA LEU A 133 17.43 2.52 1.65
C LEU A 133 17.35 2.71 3.16
N ARG A 134 16.15 2.85 3.72
CA ARG A 134 15.95 3.18 5.13
C ARG A 134 14.65 2.63 5.70
N PRO A 135 14.57 2.43 7.03
CA PRO A 135 13.35 2.09 7.72
C PRO A 135 12.45 3.31 7.95
N LEU A 136 11.24 3.04 8.41
CA LEU A 136 10.37 3.97 9.11
C LEU A 136 10.75 3.94 10.59
N GLY A 137 11.75 4.70 10.97
CA GLY A 137 12.33 4.67 12.31
C GLY A 137 12.56 6.07 12.87
N SER A 138 11.89 6.39 13.99
CA SER A 138 12.07 7.62 14.76
C SER A 138 13.44 7.68 15.43
N GLY A 139 13.80 8.84 15.98
CA GLY A 139 15.07 9.04 16.68
C GLY A 139 15.30 8.05 17.82
N GLY A 140 14.24 7.68 18.54
CA GLY A 140 14.31 6.68 19.61
C GLY A 140 14.67 5.28 19.10
N SER A 141 14.04 4.84 18.03
CA SER A 141 14.33 3.54 17.40
C SER A 141 15.70 3.52 16.73
N GLN A 142 16.13 4.62 16.10
CA GLN A 142 17.47 4.76 15.54
C GLN A 142 18.55 4.65 16.63
N ALA A 143 18.37 5.33 17.76
CA ALA A 143 19.32 5.24 18.89
C ALA A 143 19.43 3.80 19.42
N ARG A 144 18.34 3.05 19.46
CA ARG A 144 18.36 1.63 19.86
C ARG A 144 19.03 0.74 18.81
N ALA A 145 18.83 0.99 17.52
CA ALA A 145 19.57 0.29 16.47
C ALA A 145 21.08 0.56 16.57
N GLY A 146 21.49 1.80 16.89
CA GLY A 146 22.87 2.18 17.13
C GLY A 146 23.53 1.39 18.29
N GLN A 147 22.77 1.02 19.32
CA GLN A 147 23.26 0.14 20.41
C GLN A 147 23.53 -1.31 19.93
N LEU A 148 23.03 -1.67 18.76
CA LEU A 148 23.28 -2.97 18.08
C LEU A 148 24.32 -2.84 16.95
N ASP A 149 25.16 -1.80 17.00
CA ASP A 149 26.17 -1.48 15.97
C ASP A 149 25.59 -1.26 14.55
N ALA A 150 24.32 -0.85 14.46
CA ALA A 150 23.65 -0.54 13.20
C ALA A 150 23.42 0.97 13.07
N GLU A 151 24.26 1.65 12.26
CA GLU A 151 24.01 3.04 11.87
C GLU A 151 22.92 3.07 10.79
N ILE A 152 21.75 3.57 11.16
CA ILE A 152 20.56 3.59 10.31
C ILE A 152 19.95 4.99 10.32
N ASP A 153 19.82 5.57 9.14
CA ASP A 153 19.02 6.76 8.90
C ASP A 153 17.54 6.40 8.83
N GLY A 154 16.75 6.89 9.78
CA GLY A 154 15.30 6.73 9.75
C GLY A 154 14.58 7.95 9.16
N VAL A 155 13.40 8.23 9.69
CA VAL A 155 12.54 9.34 9.29
C VAL A 155 11.82 9.94 10.51
N ALA A 156 11.26 11.14 10.39
CA ALA A 156 10.45 11.77 11.44
C ALA A 156 9.08 11.11 11.49
N ASN A 157 8.94 10.00 12.21
CA ASN A 157 7.73 9.18 12.23
C ASN A 157 7.28 8.71 13.63
N ALA A 158 7.79 9.31 14.69
CA ALA A 158 7.28 9.12 16.04
C ALA A 158 5.86 9.69 16.12
N ARG A 159 4.86 8.84 16.36
CA ARG A 159 3.46 9.29 16.39
C ARG A 159 2.67 8.56 17.47
N ALA A 160 1.84 9.29 18.19
CA ALA A 160 0.92 8.79 19.19
C ALA A 160 -0.54 9.03 18.77
N THR A 161 -1.46 8.18 19.21
CA THR A 161 -2.90 8.38 18.96
C THR A 161 -3.46 9.58 19.73
N SER A 162 -2.86 9.96 20.86
CA SER A 162 -3.24 11.12 21.66
C SER A 162 -2.13 11.50 22.64
N TRP A 163 -2.28 12.67 23.27
CA TRP A 163 -1.32 13.29 24.18
C TRP A 163 -0.91 12.43 25.38
N ASN A 164 -1.74 11.47 25.80
CA ASN A 164 -1.48 10.59 26.93
C ASN A 164 -0.88 9.22 26.55
N ARG A 165 -0.40 9.10 25.32
CA ARG A 165 0.21 7.86 24.82
C ARG A 165 1.64 8.13 24.37
N PRO A 166 2.57 7.19 24.59
CA PRO A 166 3.92 7.33 24.09
C PRO A 166 3.93 7.28 22.56
N PRO A 167 4.74 8.12 21.89
CA PRO A 167 4.98 7.98 20.46
C PRO A 167 5.68 6.65 20.16
N ILE A 168 5.32 6.05 19.06
CA ILE A 168 5.92 4.83 18.50
C ILE A 168 6.17 5.03 17.01
N ASP A 169 6.97 4.16 16.38
CA ASP A 169 7.20 4.25 14.94
C ASP A 169 5.94 3.97 14.17
N ARG A 170 5.52 4.89 13.31
CA ARG A 170 4.30 4.79 12.52
C ARG A 170 4.52 5.29 11.11
N MET A 171 3.74 4.75 10.17
CA MET A 171 3.60 5.40 8.87
C MET A 171 3.00 6.80 9.05
N ALA A 172 3.42 7.75 8.21
CA ALA A 172 2.70 8.99 7.93
C ALA A 172 2.12 8.90 6.52
N ASN A 173 2.64 9.68 5.56
CA ASN A 173 2.31 9.51 4.16
C ASN A 173 3.40 8.66 3.50
N LEU A 174 3.03 7.45 3.10
CA LEU A 174 3.92 6.52 2.41
C LEU A 174 3.40 6.30 0.99
N ASN A 175 4.17 6.71 -0.01
CA ASN A 175 3.71 6.85 -1.37
C ASN A 175 4.53 6.00 -2.33
N LEU A 176 3.86 5.37 -3.30
CA LEU A 176 4.52 4.84 -4.49
C LEU A 176 4.60 5.96 -5.52
N GLU A 177 5.82 6.31 -5.90
CA GLU A 177 6.06 7.40 -6.85
C GLU A 177 5.64 6.99 -8.26
N PRO A 178 5.05 7.91 -9.03
CA PRO A 178 4.57 7.62 -10.38
C PRO A 178 5.70 7.27 -11.34
N GLY A 179 5.40 6.36 -12.27
CA GLY A 179 6.20 6.09 -13.46
C GLY A 179 5.79 6.97 -14.63
N ASP A 180 5.68 6.39 -15.81
CA ASP A 180 5.42 7.10 -17.06
C ASP A 180 4.27 6.53 -17.90
N GLN A 181 3.63 5.44 -17.46
CA GLN A 181 2.63 4.74 -18.26
C GLN A 181 1.21 5.27 -18.04
N THR A 182 0.37 5.18 -19.06
CA THR A 182 -1.07 5.34 -18.88
C THR A 182 -1.71 4.04 -18.39
N LEU A 183 -2.89 4.10 -17.77
CA LEU A 183 -3.64 2.90 -17.42
C LEU A 183 -3.92 2.03 -18.66
N ALA A 184 -4.23 2.66 -19.80
CA ALA A 184 -4.44 1.95 -21.06
C ALA A 184 -3.17 1.21 -21.52
N ALA A 185 -1.98 1.79 -21.33
CA ALA A 185 -0.71 1.14 -21.66
C ALA A 185 -0.43 -0.05 -20.72
N LEU A 186 -0.70 0.08 -19.43
CA LEU A 186 -0.59 -1.03 -18.47
C LEU A 186 -1.48 -2.20 -18.85
N ILE A 187 -2.76 -1.92 -19.16
CA ILE A 187 -3.72 -2.94 -19.61
C ILE A 187 -3.29 -3.53 -20.95
N GLY A 188 -2.89 -2.69 -21.90
CA GLY A 188 -2.42 -3.10 -23.23
C GLY A 188 -1.22 -4.03 -23.23
N ALA A 189 -0.41 -4.00 -22.15
CA ALA A 189 0.74 -4.87 -21.98
C ALA A 189 0.41 -6.27 -21.44
N VAL A 190 -0.85 -6.55 -21.09
CA VAL A 190 -1.29 -7.81 -20.49
C VAL A 190 -1.92 -8.72 -21.54
N GLU A 191 -1.37 -9.90 -21.72
CA GLU A 191 -1.95 -10.92 -22.62
C GLU A 191 -3.14 -11.62 -21.94
N HIS A 192 -2.93 -12.12 -20.71
CA HIS A 192 -3.95 -12.74 -19.88
C HIS A 192 -3.79 -12.26 -18.43
N GLY A 193 -4.84 -11.71 -17.86
CA GLY A 193 -4.77 -11.18 -16.50
C GLY A 193 -6.08 -10.62 -15.98
N VAL A 194 -5.98 -9.92 -14.87
CA VAL A 194 -7.11 -9.26 -14.22
C VAL A 194 -6.70 -7.85 -13.77
N TYR A 195 -7.58 -6.88 -14.00
CA TYR A 195 -7.57 -5.58 -13.34
C TYR A 195 -8.43 -5.68 -12.08
N VAL A 196 -7.90 -5.25 -10.93
CA VAL A 196 -8.61 -5.31 -9.65
C VAL A 196 -8.66 -3.95 -8.97
N GLU A 197 -9.76 -3.70 -8.28
CA GLU A 197 -10.03 -2.44 -7.59
C GLU A 197 -10.79 -2.68 -6.28
N THR A 198 -10.63 -1.78 -5.34
CA THR A 198 -11.32 -1.68 -4.05
C THR A 198 -11.14 -2.91 -3.15
N ASN A 199 -10.43 -2.72 -2.05
CA ASN A 199 -10.23 -3.78 -1.08
C ASN A 199 -11.53 -4.17 -0.35
N CYS A 200 -11.76 -5.47 -0.17
CA CYS A 200 -12.83 -5.97 0.67
C CYS A 200 -12.35 -6.91 1.80
N SER A 201 -11.15 -7.47 1.67
CA SER A 201 -10.57 -8.32 2.70
C SER A 201 -9.05 -8.44 2.56
N TRP A 202 -8.38 -8.70 3.68
CA TRP A 202 -6.93 -8.98 3.65
C TRP A 202 -6.52 -9.90 4.79
N SER A 203 -5.40 -10.57 4.58
CA SER A 203 -4.69 -11.34 5.59
C SER A 203 -3.20 -11.22 5.33
N ILE A 204 -2.43 -11.08 6.40
CA ILE A 204 -0.98 -11.01 6.33
C ILE A 204 -0.38 -11.79 7.51
N ASP A 205 0.76 -12.46 7.31
CA ASP A 205 1.40 -13.21 8.36
C ASP A 205 2.12 -12.32 9.39
N ASP A 206 2.48 -12.89 10.52
CA ASP A 206 3.14 -12.17 11.63
C ASP A 206 4.49 -11.56 11.24
N SER A 207 5.14 -12.08 10.21
CA SER A 207 6.40 -11.52 9.68
C SER A 207 6.19 -10.42 8.65
N ARG A 208 4.94 -10.14 8.26
CA ARG A 208 4.57 -9.17 7.21
C ARG A 208 5.13 -9.52 5.82
N ASN A 209 5.34 -10.80 5.58
CA ASN A 209 5.95 -11.30 4.35
C ASN A 209 4.96 -12.01 3.41
N LYS A 210 4.03 -12.82 3.97
CA LYS A 210 3.02 -13.52 3.18
C LYS A 210 1.69 -12.81 3.31
N PHE A 211 1.07 -12.50 2.19
CA PHE A 211 -0.20 -11.78 2.17
C PHE A 211 -1.22 -12.41 1.23
N GLN A 212 -2.48 -12.11 1.49
CA GLN A 212 -3.62 -12.36 0.64
C GLN A 212 -4.55 -11.17 0.71
N PHE A 213 -5.02 -10.69 -0.46
CA PHE A 213 -5.99 -9.61 -0.58
C PHE A 213 -7.18 -10.05 -1.41
N GLY A 214 -8.37 -9.61 -0.99
CA GLY A 214 -9.60 -9.71 -1.77
C GLY A 214 -10.06 -8.34 -2.22
N CYS A 215 -10.51 -8.26 -3.46
CA CYS A 215 -11.01 -7.05 -4.09
C CYS A 215 -12.50 -7.17 -4.39
N GLU A 216 -13.23 -6.05 -4.25
CA GLU A 216 -14.67 -6.02 -4.52
C GLU A 216 -14.97 -6.32 -5.97
N ARG A 217 -14.19 -5.75 -6.87
CA ARG A 217 -14.43 -5.81 -8.31
C ARG A 217 -13.15 -6.15 -9.06
N GLY A 218 -13.28 -7.03 -10.05
CA GLY A 218 -12.24 -7.26 -11.04
C GLY A 218 -12.80 -7.17 -12.46
N ARG A 219 -11.91 -6.99 -13.41
CA ARG A 219 -12.21 -7.12 -14.85
C ARG A 219 -11.15 -7.98 -15.50
N ARG A 220 -11.58 -8.99 -16.23
CA ARG A 220 -10.66 -9.84 -16.98
C ARG A 220 -9.95 -9.03 -18.07
N ILE A 221 -8.68 -9.30 -18.30
CA ILE A 221 -7.89 -8.73 -19.39
C ILE A 221 -7.52 -9.86 -20.33
N GLU A 222 -7.81 -9.69 -21.62
CA GLU A 222 -7.36 -10.59 -22.68
C GLU A 222 -6.88 -9.77 -23.87
N HIS A 223 -5.68 -10.10 -24.33
CA HIS A 223 -5.01 -9.45 -25.48
C HIS A 223 -5.03 -7.92 -25.34
N GLY A 224 -4.64 -7.42 -24.17
CA GLY A 224 -4.55 -5.99 -23.88
C GLY A 224 -5.89 -5.27 -23.75
N THR A 225 -7.00 -5.98 -23.59
CA THR A 225 -8.34 -5.38 -23.56
C THR A 225 -9.12 -5.84 -22.34
N LEU A 226 -9.74 -4.88 -21.62
CA LEU A 226 -10.69 -5.18 -20.54
C LEU A 226 -11.91 -5.91 -21.08
N ARG A 227 -12.24 -7.04 -20.46
CA ARG A 227 -13.40 -7.89 -20.77
C ARG A 227 -14.45 -7.75 -19.68
N GLU A 228 -15.19 -8.81 -19.43
CA GLU A 228 -16.27 -8.88 -18.44
C GLU A 228 -15.81 -8.59 -17.02
N VAL A 229 -16.73 -8.09 -16.23
CA VAL A 229 -16.56 -7.95 -14.78
C VAL A 229 -16.52 -9.34 -14.15
N VAL A 230 -15.65 -9.52 -13.16
CA VAL A 230 -15.55 -10.74 -12.35
C VAL A 230 -15.63 -10.37 -10.87
N LYS A 231 -16.22 -11.24 -10.06
CA LYS A 231 -16.34 -11.12 -8.61
C LYS A 231 -15.40 -12.05 -7.88
N ASN A 232 -15.25 -11.83 -6.56
CA ASN A 232 -14.36 -12.62 -5.71
C ASN A 232 -12.91 -12.62 -6.21
N SER A 233 -12.46 -11.48 -6.69
CA SER A 233 -11.10 -11.33 -7.21
C SER A 233 -10.12 -11.26 -6.05
N ASN A 234 -9.37 -12.33 -5.84
CA ASN A 234 -8.36 -12.42 -4.79
C ASN A 234 -6.99 -12.66 -5.38
N TYR A 235 -5.97 -12.18 -4.70
CA TYR A 235 -4.58 -12.50 -5.05
C TYR A 235 -3.73 -12.67 -3.80
N ARG A 236 -2.64 -13.42 -3.92
CA ARG A 236 -1.72 -13.68 -2.83
C ARG A 236 -0.26 -13.71 -3.30
N GLY A 237 0.62 -13.52 -2.35
CA GLY A 237 2.05 -13.53 -2.65
C GLY A 237 2.94 -13.47 -1.42
N VAL A 238 4.22 -13.44 -1.71
CA VAL A 238 5.29 -13.16 -0.74
C VAL A 238 5.86 -11.80 -1.09
N SER A 239 5.92 -10.88 -0.14
CA SER A 239 6.28 -9.46 -0.36
C SER A 239 7.53 -9.29 -1.22
N ALA A 240 8.59 -10.02 -0.90
CA ALA A 240 9.86 -9.94 -1.63
C ALA A 240 9.76 -10.34 -3.11
N THR A 241 9.01 -11.40 -3.44
CA THR A 241 8.84 -11.84 -4.82
C THR A 241 7.81 -11.01 -5.56
N PHE A 242 6.74 -10.62 -4.88
CA PHE A 242 5.68 -9.80 -5.44
C PHE A 242 6.20 -8.46 -5.95
N TRP A 243 6.92 -7.68 -5.12
CA TRP A 243 7.45 -6.38 -5.54
C TRP A 243 8.52 -6.48 -6.64
N ARG A 244 9.22 -7.60 -6.73
CA ARG A 244 10.15 -7.86 -7.84
C ARG A 244 9.45 -8.17 -9.16
N SER A 245 8.20 -8.60 -9.13
CA SER A 245 7.38 -8.81 -10.33
C SER A 245 6.71 -7.53 -10.87
N LEU A 246 6.90 -6.38 -10.22
CA LEU A 246 6.41 -5.08 -10.70
C LEU A 246 7.02 -4.78 -12.08
N ALA A 247 6.15 -4.68 -13.10
CA ALA A 247 6.52 -4.56 -14.50
C ALA A 247 6.03 -3.27 -15.17
N GLY A 248 5.17 -2.51 -14.49
CA GLY A 248 4.68 -1.24 -15.00
C GLY A 248 4.10 -0.38 -13.88
N VAL A 249 4.29 0.93 -13.98
CA VAL A 249 3.81 1.92 -13.00
C VAL A 249 3.16 3.07 -13.75
N GLY A 250 1.95 3.42 -13.35
CA GLY A 250 1.21 4.53 -13.93
C GLY A 250 1.90 5.87 -13.77
N GLY A 251 1.71 6.76 -14.72
CA GLY A 251 2.29 8.11 -14.70
C GLY A 251 1.55 9.08 -13.77
N PRO A 252 2.06 10.32 -13.64
CA PRO A 252 1.50 11.33 -12.71
C PRO A 252 0.01 11.62 -12.91
N ALA A 253 -0.51 11.51 -14.13
CA ALA A 253 -1.92 11.73 -14.42
C ALA A 253 -2.87 10.64 -13.88
N THR A 254 -2.31 9.51 -13.43
CA THR A 254 -3.04 8.37 -12.85
C THR A 254 -2.81 8.23 -11.35
N LEU A 255 -2.04 9.16 -10.76
CA LEU A 255 -1.78 9.16 -9.31
C LEU A 255 -3.04 9.57 -8.55
N GLU A 256 -3.43 8.75 -7.59
CA GLU A 256 -4.49 9.08 -6.65
C GLU A 256 -3.96 9.29 -5.24
N VAL A 257 -4.48 10.31 -4.56
CA VAL A 257 -4.18 10.60 -3.15
C VAL A 257 -5.31 10.02 -2.29
N LEU A 258 -4.93 9.07 -1.48
CA LEU A 258 -5.83 8.26 -0.66
C LEU A 258 -5.26 8.10 0.76
N GLY A 259 -5.78 7.16 1.54
CA GLY A 259 -5.28 6.88 2.87
C GLY A 259 -6.19 5.95 3.66
N THR A 260 -5.83 5.73 4.91
CA THR A 260 -6.66 5.01 5.87
C THR A 260 -6.72 5.73 7.21
N PRO A 261 -7.92 5.95 7.80
CA PRO A 261 -8.04 6.54 9.12
C PRO A 261 -7.83 5.53 10.27
N TRP A 262 -7.69 4.24 9.96
CA TRP A 262 -7.76 3.15 10.92
C TRP A 262 -6.51 2.26 10.93
N CYS A 263 -5.32 2.84 11.04
CA CYS A 263 -4.10 2.05 11.18
C CYS A 263 -3.82 1.80 12.67
N GLY A 264 -3.95 0.54 13.11
CA GLY A 264 -3.74 0.14 14.49
C GLY A 264 -2.37 -0.47 14.73
N LYS A 265 -1.71 -0.15 15.86
CA LYS A 265 -0.45 -0.72 16.30
C LYS A 265 -0.26 -0.50 17.80
N GLY A 266 0.61 -1.30 18.41
CA GLY A 266 1.02 -1.18 19.81
C GLY A 266 0.08 -1.88 20.78
N GLU A 267 0.59 -2.09 21.98
CA GLU A 267 -0.15 -2.67 23.12
C GLU A 267 0.04 -1.79 24.37
N PRO A 268 -1.01 -1.11 24.83
CA PRO A 268 -2.39 -1.05 24.30
C PRO A 268 -2.45 -0.41 22.92
N ASN A 269 -3.42 -0.85 22.09
CA ASN A 269 -3.52 -0.43 20.69
C ASN A 269 -3.65 1.09 20.51
N GLN A 270 -2.95 1.61 19.50
CA GLN A 270 -2.98 3.00 19.07
C GLN A 270 -3.44 3.06 17.62
N VAL A 271 -4.58 3.72 17.37
CA VAL A 271 -5.12 3.91 16.02
C VAL A 271 -4.77 5.31 15.53
N ILE A 272 -4.17 5.41 14.36
CA ILE A 272 -3.82 6.69 13.72
C ILE A 272 -4.27 6.74 12.26
N ARG A 273 -4.21 7.95 11.71
CA ARG A 273 -4.42 8.22 10.29
C ARG A 273 -3.11 8.02 9.51
N VAL A 274 -3.20 7.44 8.32
CA VAL A 274 -2.08 7.25 7.40
C VAL A 274 -2.49 7.70 6.00
N GLY A 275 -1.62 8.47 5.33
CA GLY A 275 -1.80 8.88 3.95
C GLY A 275 -1.05 7.95 2.99
N HIS A 276 -1.63 7.71 1.83
CA HIS A 276 -0.98 7.01 0.74
C HIS A 276 -1.32 7.67 -0.59
N ALA A 277 -0.35 7.69 -1.48
CA ALA A 277 -0.61 7.99 -2.88
C ALA A 277 -0.01 6.89 -3.74
N SER A 278 -0.73 6.49 -4.76
CA SER A 278 -0.25 5.47 -5.71
C SER A 278 -0.88 5.68 -7.07
N PRO A 279 -0.15 5.47 -8.16
CA PRO A 279 -0.73 5.19 -9.46
C PRO A 279 -1.13 3.71 -9.54
N PRO A 280 -1.88 3.26 -10.60
CA PRO A 280 -2.09 1.86 -10.87
C PRO A 280 -0.76 1.16 -11.23
N CYS A 281 -0.65 -0.12 -10.90
CA CYS A 281 0.57 -0.90 -11.11
C CYS A 281 0.29 -2.24 -11.78
N LEU A 282 1.21 -2.67 -12.65
CA LEU A 282 1.19 -3.98 -13.31
C LEU A 282 2.22 -4.91 -12.66
N PHE A 283 1.77 -6.09 -12.25
CA PHE A 283 2.61 -7.17 -11.73
C PHE A 283 2.49 -8.41 -12.62
N ARG A 284 3.59 -9.13 -12.83
CA ARG A 284 3.64 -10.33 -13.67
C ARG A 284 3.53 -11.61 -12.86
N GLY A 285 2.76 -12.57 -13.38
CA GLY A 285 2.73 -13.93 -12.86
C GLY A 285 2.27 -14.05 -11.40
N VAL A 286 1.31 -13.24 -10.98
CA VAL A 286 0.75 -13.25 -9.63
C VAL A 286 -0.24 -14.40 -9.47
N GLU A 287 -0.26 -15.03 -8.32
CA GLU A 287 -1.27 -16.04 -7.99
C GLU A 287 -2.62 -15.36 -7.68
N VAL A 288 -3.54 -15.45 -8.63
CA VAL A 288 -4.91 -14.93 -8.57
C VAL A 288 -5.87 -16.10 -8.34
N PHE A 289 -6.95 -15.90 -7.60
CA PHE A 289 -7.97 -16.92 -7.38
C PHE A 289 -9.35 -16.34 -7.13
N GLY A 290 -10.37 -17.02 -7.63
CA GLY A 290 -11.78 -16.74 -7.37
C GLY A 290 -12.29 -17.43 -6.11
N GLY A 291 -13.56 -17.17 -5.78
CA GLY A 291 -14.27 -17.97 -4.78
C GLY A 291 -14.53 -19.39 -5.30
N ALA A 292 -14.79 -20.34 -4.37
CA ALA A 292 -15.25 -21.65 -4.78
C ALA A 292 -16.56 -21.53 -5.59
N GLU A 293 -16.64 -22.22 -6.72
CA GLU A 293 -17.93 -22.38 -7.40
C GLU A 293 -18.86 -23.13 -6.44
N LYS A 294 -20.05 -22.62 -6.23
CA LYS A 294 -21.10 -23.38 -5.56
C LYS A 294 -21.67 -24.32 -6.61
N ASP A 295 -21.44 -25.64 -6.42
CA ASP A 295 -22.11 -26.70 -7.13
C ASP A 295 -23.64 -26.56 -7.05
#